data_4d5d1a937acd61ca27303897c393b8cc
#
_entry.id   4d5d1a937acd61ca27303897c393b8cc
#
_cell.length_a   1.000
_cell.length_b   1.000
_cell.length_c   1.000
_cell.angle_alpha   90.00
_cell.angle_beta   90.00
_cell.angle_gamma   90.00
#
_symmetry.space_group_name_H-M   'P 1'
#
loop_
_entity.id
_entity.type
_entity.pdbx_description
1 polymer ?
#
loop_
_entity_poly.entity_id
_entity_poly.type
_entity_poly.pdbx_seq_one_letter_code
_entity_poly.pdbx_strand_id
1 'polypeptide(L)'
;MRFTLSRTSAIAILASCALAHAVGAQTAAPVPAPAPAPAAPAAPSPQPAPQAAPQSASLAGTAAASDAKVFPATLAGHAKLPALSLVAPPADAPRDLWISGKFTGKARNDKPMSVEGDVGPAYGAHKTGISLPFIGQPVQGMSGLAMNRAEDGSWYALTDNGFGSKINRPDAMLFFHRMKPDFDAGTVAREETVFLRDPDHKVPFRIANEGTDARYLTGADFDPESIQFLDGEIWIGDEFGPFVLRVALDGRILSVTQTMLDGKPLTGPDTPGTVVPAQPGKDFRVQRSGGYEGMALQPGTNLLWAMLEKPVLGEDGQPEGDFLRILTFDTSKPDWTGDGRKFRLSEGATAIGDFNFIDDTRALVIERDNGEGDAARACAEGATDKSACYPQPARVKNVVLVDTASTDADGYIRRIGQIDLLAIADPNGRALPGTARGDGTLAFPFFTIEDVARVDDTHILVANDNNLPYSGGREIGRAADNEFILLSVPELLSAR
;
A
#
# COMPACT_ATOMS: atom_id res chain seq x y z
N MET A 1 -2.05 17.80 66.63
CA MET A 1 -0.74 17.92 67.33
C MET A 1 0.23 18.45 66.30
N ARG A 2 0.70 19.65 66.56
CA ARG A 2 1.78 20.32 65.79
C ARG A 2 3.13 19.69 66.15
N PHE A 3 4.08 19.61 65.26
CA PHE A 3 5.48 19.99 65.48
C PHE A 3 6.19 20.31 64.16
N THR A 4 6.90 21.39 64.25
CA THR A 4 7.57 22.25 63.28
C THR A 4 9.08 21.93 63.19
N LEU A 5 9.66 22.24 62.00
CA LEU A 5 10.98 22.82 61.74
C LEU A 5 12.30 22.09 62.15
N SER A 6 13.23 21.94 61.19
CA SER A 6 14.41 22.81 61.19
C SER A 6 15.29 22.57 59.93
N ARG A 7 15.76 23.68 59.37
CA ARG A 7 16.80 23.85 58.35
C ARG A 7 18.19 23.63 58.95
N THR A 8 19.16 23.22 58.18
CA THR A 8 20.50 23.82 58.21
C THR A 8 21.31 23.59 56.89
N SER A 9 21.73 24.69 56.32
CA SER A 9 22.70 24.84 55.23
C SER A 9 24.10 24.72 55.76
N ALA A 10 25.05 24.20 54.99
CA ALA A 10 26.49 24.40 55.18
C ALA A 10 27.15 24.60 53.83
N ILE A 11 27.69 25.79 53.69
CA ILE A 11 28.64 26.27 52.65
C ILE A 11 30.04 25.92 53.15
N ALA A 12 30.91 25.47 52.27
CA ALA A 12 32.37 25.47 52.50
C ALA A 12 33.11 25.87 51.23
N ILE A 13 33.95 26.87 51.45
CA ILE A 13 34.71 27.69 50.51
C ILE A 13 36.14 27.14 50.38
N LEU A 14 36.64 27.11 49.13
CA LEU A 14 37.98 27.34 48.57
C LEU A 14 39.25 27.20 49.45
N ALA A 15 40.27 26.55 48.85
CA ALA A 15 41.63 27.00 48.93
C ALA A 15 42.45 26.60 47.69
N SER A 16 42.95 27.61 46.99
CA SER A 16 43.91 27.55 45.86
C SER A 16 45.35 27.31 46.41
N CYS A 17 46.14 26.46 45.74
CA CYS A 17 47.56 26.48 45.86
C CYS A 17 48.21 26.51 44.48
N ALA A 18 48.85 27.60 44.14
CA ALA A 18 49.74 27.79 43.01
C ALA A 18 51.14 27.29 43.33
N LEU A 19 51.71 26.43 42.51
CA LEU A 19 53.13 26.17 42.48
C LEU A 19 53.66 26.49 41.09
N ALA A 20 54.51 27.50 41.02
CA ALA A 20 55.34 27.84 39.86
C ALA A 20 56.52 26.91 39.77
N HIS A 21 56.78 26.32 38.60
CA HIS A 21 58.04 25.70 38.25
C HIS A 21 58.59 26.25 36.94
N ALA A 22 59.90 26.52 36.98
CA ALA A 22 60.67 27.26 36.01
C ALA A 22 60.81 26.56 34.65
N VAL A 23 60.82 27.38 33.62
CA VAL A 23 60.96 27.02 32.21
C VAL A 23 62.44 26.78 31.91
N GLY A 24 62.77 25.55 31.44
CA GLY A 24 64.01 25.28 30.70
C GLY A 24 63.69 25.30 29.20
N ALA A 25 64.29 26.21 28.47
CA ALA A 25 64.16 26.30 27.02
C ALA A 25 65.02 25.18 26.37
N GLN A 26 64.32 24.22 25.72
CA GLN A 26 64.98 23.32 24.77
C GLN A 26 64.52 23.76 23.34
N THR A 27 65.50 24.08 22.52
CA THR A 27 65.33 24.35 21.10
C THR A 27 64.92 23.08 20.37
N ALA A 28 63.72 23.07 19.86
CA ALA A 28 63.19 21.99 19.02
C ALA A 28 63.73 22.12 17.58
N ALA A 29 64.18 20.99 17.05
CA ALA A 29 64.57 20.84 15.64
C ALA A 29 63.31 20.96 14.73
N PRO A 30 63.43 21.40 13.48
CA PRO A 30 62.31 21.60 12.58
C PRO A 30 61.69 20.26 12.21
N VAL A 31 60.38 20.17 12.39
CA VAL A 31 59.56 19.01 11.98
C VAL A 31 59.47 19.01 10.46
N PRO A 32 59.73 17.92 9.74
CA PRO A 32 59.54 17.85 8.31
C PRO A 32 58.09 18.02 7.95
N ALA A 33 57.79 18.70 6.86
CA ALA A 33 56.43 18.93 6.34
C ALA A 33 55.71 17.59 6.05
N PRO A 34 54.44 17.46 6.37
CA PRO A 34 53.68 16.24 6.07
C PRO A 34 53.62 16.03 4.55
N ALA A 35 53.78 14.78 4.14
CA ALA A 35 53.61 14.36 2.76
C ALA A 35 52.16 14.69 2.29
N PRO A 36 51.92 15.01 1.02
CA PRO A 36 50.60 15.26 0.50
C PRO A 36 49.74 14.02 0.69
N ALA A 37 48.54 14.22 1.22
CA ALA A 37 47.54 13.17 1.39
C ALA A 37 47.21 12.53 0.02
N PRO A 38 47.01 11.21 -0.04
CA PRO A 38 46.59 10.57 -1.26
C PRO A 38 45.25 11.20 -1.72
N ALA A 39 45.15 11.44 -3.03
CA ALA A 39 43.90 12.01 -3.62
C ALA A 39 42.71 11.14 -3.20
N ALA A 40 41.68 11.79 -2.70
CA ALA A 40 40.43 11.14 -2.40
C ALA A 40 39.92 10.40 -3.66
N PRO A 41 39.38 9.17 -3.52
CA PRO A 41 38.75 8.49 -4.65
C PRO A 41 37.67 9.39 -5.25
N ALA A 42 37.64 9.47 -6.56
CA ALA A 42 36.61 10.24 -7.29
C ALA A 42 35.23 9.82 -6.78
N ALA A 43 34.40 10.79 -6.47
CA ALA A 43 33.02 10.55 -6.09
C ALA A 43 32.36 9.69 -7.18
N PRO A 44 31.60 8.66 -6.82
CA PRO A 44 30.87 7.87 -7.80
C PRO A 44 29.94 8.81 -8.58
N SER A 45 29.92 8.64 -9.88
CA SER A 45 28.98 9.35 -10.77
C SER A 45 27.57 9.27 -10.20
N PRO A 46 26.76 10.33 -10.26
CA PRO A 46 25.41 10.29 -9.75
C PRO A 46 24.68 9.11 -10.43
N GLN A 47 24.23 8.15 -9.63
CA GLN A 47 23.27 7.17 -10.13
C GLN A 47 22.06 7.95 -10.67
N PRO A 48 21.53 7.58 -11.84
CA PRO A 48 20.28 8.15 -12.30
C PRO A 48 19.24 7.99 -11.19
N ALA A 49 18.42 9.02 -10.99
CA ALA A 49 17.25 8.97 -10.13
C ALA A 49 16.51 7.65 -10.37
N PRO A 50 15.90 7.03 -9.35
CA PRO A 50 15.11 5.83 -9.56
C PRO A 50 14.18 6.11 -10.75
N GLN A 51 14.42 5.43 -11.85
CA GLN A 51 13.51 5.48 -12.99
C GLN A 51 12.16 5.05 -12.42
N ALA A 52 11.15 5.89 -12.66
CA ALA A 52 9.77 5.44 -12.55
C ALA A 52 9.71 4.03 -13.15
N ALA A 53 9.07 3.11 -12.46
CA ALA A 53 8.88 1.75 -12.96
C ALA A 53 8.54 1.86 -14.45
N PRO A 54 9.16 1.07 -15.33
CA PRO A 54 8.89 1.18 -16.76
C PRO A 54 7.36 1.14 -16.89
N GLN A 55 6.79 2.13 -17.55
CA GLN A 55 5.37 2.14 -17.87
C GLN A 55 5.09 0.77 -18.46
N SER A 56 4.30 -0.03 -17.76
CA SER A 56 3.88 -1.33 -18.24
C SER A 56 3.37 -1.10 -19.65
N ALA A 57 4.00 -1.75 -20.63
CA ALA A 57 3.51 -1.73 -21.99
C ALA A 57 2.03 -2.09 -21.90
N SER A 58 1.15 -1.20 -22.38
CA SER A 58 -0.28 -1.46 -22.43
C SER A 58 -0.46 -2.89 -22.93
N LEU A 59 -1.07 -3.75 -22.13
CA LEU A 59 -1.50 -5.07 -22.54
C LEU A 59 -2.68 -4.89 -23.51
N ALA A 60 -2.41 -4.31 -24.67
CA ALA A 60 -3.37 -4.20 -25.76
C ALA A 60 -3.60 -5.61 -26.33
N GLY A 61 -4.31 -6.42 -25.54
CA GLY A 61 -4.84 -7.71 -25.96
C GLY A 61 -5.90 -7.52 -27.02
N THR A 62 -5.77 -8.18 -28.11
CA THR A 62 -6.77 -8.25 -29.17
C THR A 62 -8.07 -8.81 -28.64
N ALA A 63 -9.11 -7.96 -28.67
CA ALA A 63 -10.55 -8.24 -28.64
C ALA A 63 -11.05 -9.43 -27.80
N ALA A 64 -11.66 -9.13 -26.63
CA ALA A 64 -12.84 -9.85 -26.11
C ALA A 64 -13.41 -9.24 -24.81
N ALA A 65 -12.79 -8.21 -24.21
CA ALA A 65 -13.28 -7.63 -22.96
C ALA A 65 -14.28 -6.46 -23.14
N SER A 66 -14.55 -6.04 -24.37
CA SER A 66 -15.35 -4.84 -24.67
C SER A 66 -16.87 -5.01 -24.55
N ASP A 67 -17.39 -6.23 -24.38
CA ASP A 67 -18.83 -6.51 -24.41
C ASP A 67 -19.46 -6.71 -23.00
N ALA A 68 -18.74 -6.43 -21.92
CA ALA A 68 -19.33 -6.52 -20.58
C ALA A 68 -20.44 -5.47 -20.40
N LYS A 69 -21.64 -5.92 -20.00
CA LYS A 69 -22.77 -5.03 -19.72
C LYS A 69 -22.41 -4.02 -18.63
N VAL A 70 -22.56 -2.73 -18.89
CA VAL A 70 -22.42 -1.68 -17.90
C VAL A 70 -23.74 -1.52 -17.14
N PHE A 71 -23.70 -1.63 -15.83
CA PHE A 71 -24.81 -1.46 -14.92
C PHE A 71 -24.78 -0.08 -14.27
N PRO A 72 -25.93 0.48 -13.86
CA PRO A 72 -25.96 1.74 -13.13
C PRO A 72 -25.39 1.58 -11.73
N ALA A 73 -24.71 2.63 -11.23
CA ALA A 73 -24.31 2.78 -9.86
C ALA A 73 -24.88 4.09 -9.28
N THR A 74 -25.45 4.02 -8.09
CA THR A 74 -26.00 5.19 -7.39
C THR A 74 -25.30 5.35 -6.05
N LEU A 75 -24.86 6.58 -5.75
CA LEU A 75 -24.24 6.90 -4.47
C LEU A 75 -25.26 6.86 -3.34
N ALA A 76 -25.05 5.97 -2.38
CA ALA A 76 -25.87 5.82 -1.18
C ALA A 76 -25.23 6.47 0.05
N GLY A 77 -23.91 6.61 0.06
CA GLY A 77 -23.16 7.26 1.14
C GLY A 77 -21.73 7.60 0.72
N HIS A 78 -21.15 8.62 1.37
CA HIS A 78 -19.78 9.05 1.14
C HIS A 78 -19.17 9.49 2.47
N ALA A 79 -18.05 8.90 2.84
CA ALA A 79 -17.32 9.20 4.07
C ALA A 79 -15.82 9.24 3.80
N LYS A 80 -15.05 9.88 4.66
CA LYS A 80 -13.60 9.94 4.49
C LYS A 80 -12.82 9.90 5.79
N LEU A 81 -11.63 9.32 5.73
CA LEU A 81 -10.57 9.49 6.70
C LEU A 81 -9.58 10.53 6.15
N PRO A 82 -9.24 11.60 6.89
CA PRO A 82 -8.33 12.64 6.40
C PRO A 82 -6.97 12.08 5.97
N ALA A 83 -6.41 12.62 4.88
CA ALA A 83 -5.11 12.23 4.33
C ALA A 83 -4.01 12.12 5.41
N LEU A 84 -3.87 13.13 6.24
CA LEU A 84 -2.90 13.14 7.33
C LEU A 84 -3.48 12.52 8.62
N SER A 85 -3.79 11.23 8.56
CA SER A 85 -4.15 10.43 9.72
C SER A 85 -2.92 9.67 10.21
N LEU A 86 -2.51 9.94 11.46
CA LEU A 86 -1.30 9.35 12.04
C LEU A 86 -1.65 8.43 13.22
N VAL A 87 -0.84 7.39 13.40
CA VAL A 87 -0.90 6.44 14.49
C VAL A 87 0.38 6.54 15.32
N ALA A 88 0.25 6.59 16.63
CA ALA A 88 1.41 6.46 17.50
C ALA A 88 1.90 5.00 17.48
N PRO A 89 3.20 4.75 17.32
CA PRO A 89 3.76 3.42 17.48
C PRO A 89 3.49 2.86 18.88
N PRO A 90 3.44 1.53 19.07
CA PRO A 90 3.37 0.90 20.38
C PRO A 90 4.51 1.38 21.29
N ALA A 91 4.25 1.42 22.60
CA ALA A 91 5.21 1.98 23.56
C ALA A 91 6.53 1.19 23.64
N ASP A 92 6.49 -0.10 23.30
CA ASP A 92 7.64 -1.01 23.23
C ASP A 92 8.31 -1.05 21.84
N ALA A 93 7.77 -0.32 20.86
CA ALA A 93 8.41 -0.21 19.55
C ALA A 93 9.74 0.57 19.66
N PRO A 94 10.74 0.22 18.83
CA PRO A 94 12.00 0.97 18.75
C PRO A 94 11.73 2.45 18.51
N ARG A 95 12.44 3.32 19.24
CA ARG A 95 12.27 4.78 19.11
C ARG A 95 12.49 5.29 17.69
N ASP A 96 13.26 4.58 16.91
CA ASP A 96 13.50 4.91 15.50
C ASP A 96 12.23 4.83 14.65
N LEU A 97 11.24 4.03 15.04
CA LEU A 97 9.95 3.91 14.37
C LEU A 97 8.92 4.99 14.77
N TRP A 98 9.30 5.91 15.69
CA TRP A 98 8.43 7.04 16.06
C TRP A 98 8.42 8.16 15.02
N ILE A 99 9.34 8.09 14.06
CA ILE A 99 9.41 8.97 12.89
C ILE A 99 9.46 8.07 11.66
N SER A 100 8.56 8.27 10.71
CA SER A 100 8.42 7.46 9.48
C SER A 100 8.64 8.29 8.22
N GLY A 101 9.11 7.65 7.14
CA GLY A 101 9.43 8.31 5.89
C GLY A 101 10.80 8.99 5.87
N LYS A 102 11.71 8.60 6.76
CA LYS A 102 13.09 9.13 6.82
C LYS A 102 13.94 8.76 5.62
N PHE A 103 13.56 7.71 4.89
CA PHE A 103 14.35 7.13 3.80
C PHE A 103 13.82 7.45 2.40
N THR A 104 12.84 8.32 2.28
CA THR A 104 12.22 8.70 1.00
C THR A 104 13.10 9.59 0.11
N GLY A 105 14.22 10.08 0.63
CA GLY A 105 15.20 10.88 -0.10
C GLY A 105 16.48 10.12 -0.44
N LYS A 106 17.50 10.84 -0.93
CA LYS A 106 18.83 10.27 -1.25
C LYS A 106 19.63 9.83 -0.02
N ALA A 107 19.27 10.30 1.15
CA ALA A 107 19.90 10.01 2.43
C ALA A 107 18.84 10.01 3.53
N ARG A 108 19.13 9.29 4.63
CA ARG A 108 18.29 9.33 5.83
C ARG A 108 18.14 10.77 6.33
N ASN A 109 16.92 11.17 6.60
CA ASN A 109 16.57 12.48 7.16
C ASN A 109 15.72 12.31 8.41
N ASP A 110 16.28 12.66 9.56
CA ASP A 110 15.61 12.54 10.88
C ASP A 110 14.88 13.82 11.30
N LYS A 111 14.92 14.89 10.48
CA LYS A 111 14.26 16.14 10.81
C LYS A 111 12.82 16.13 10.32
N PRO A 112 11.81 16.04 11.22
CA PRO A 112 10.42 15.99 10.81
C PRO A 112 9.99 17.18 9.95
N MET A 113 9.10 16.94 8.99
CA MET A 113 8.46 17.92 8.11
C MET A 113 9.44 18.84 7.35
N SER A 114 10.64 18.36 7.05
CA SER A 114 11.70 19.18 6.45
C SER A 114 11.88 18.96 4.94
N VAL A 115 11.21 17.97 4.36
CA VAL A 115 11.24 17.66 2.93
C VAL A 115 9.82 17.70 2.41
N GLU A 116 9.53 18.59 1.46
CA GLU A 116 8.23 18.62 0.80
C GLU A 116 7.96 17.27 0.12
N GLY A 117 6.76 16.76 0.30
CA GLY A 117 6.26 15.61 -0.43
C GLY A 117 6.18 15.99 -1.91
N ASP A 118 7.12 15.52 -2.68
CA ASP A 118 7.19 15.77 -4.11
C ASP A 118 6.48 14.61 -4.79
N VAL A 119 5.36 14.93 -5.42
CA VAL A 119 4.67 13.96 -6.26
C VAL A 119 5.57 13.67 -7.45
N GLY A 120 6.10 12.47 -7.52
CA GLY A 120 6.86 12.04 -8.67
C GLY A 120 6.05 12.11 -9.96
N PRO A 121 6.68 12.02 -11.13
CA PRO A 121 6.00 12.08 -12.44
C PRO A 121 4.90 11.03 -12.59
N ALA A 122 4.97 9.93 -11.85
CA ALA A 122 3.97 8.85 -11.85
C ALA A 122 2.59 9.33 -11.33
N TYR A 123 2.56 10.33 -10.45
CA TYR A 123 1.35 10.81 -9.79
C TYR A 123 0.92 12.21 -10.27
N GLY A 124 1.20 12.58 -11.51
CA GLY A 124 0.69 13.81 -12.09
C GLY A 124 1.53 15.06 -11.89
N ALA A 125 2.69 14.99 -11.26
CA ALA A 125 3.63 16.11 -11.06
C ALA A 125 3.07 17.28 -10.24
N HIS A 126 2.13 17.04 -9.33
CA HIS A 126 1.63 18.05 -8.40
C HIS A 126 2.21 17.85 -7.00
N LYS A 127 2.46 18.96 -6.28
CA LYS A 127 2.75 18.87 -4.86
C LYS A 127 1.45 18.57 -4.10
N THR A 128 1.55 17.78 -3.03
CA THR A 128 0.38 17.41 -2.21
C THR A 128 0.23 18.28 -0.96
N GLY A 129 1.18 19.20 -0.71
CA GLY A 129 1.20 20.01 0.50
C GLY A 129 1.65 19.27 1.76
N ILE A 130 2.03 18.00 1.63
CA ILE A 130 2.53 17.18 2.73
C ILE A 130 4.05 17.25 2.77
N SER A 131 4.62 17.21 3.97
CA SER A 131 6.08 17.20 4.18
C SER A 131 6.50 16.01 5.05
N LEU A 132 7.63 15.43 4.71
CA LEU A 132 8.24 14.24 5.35
C LEU A 132 9.47 14.65 6.18
N PRO A 133 9.94 13.79 7.10
CA PRO A 133 9.29 12.62 7.70
C PRO A 133 8.13 13.00 8.63
N PHE A 134 7.24 12.04 8.90
CA PHE A 134 6.14 12.20 9.85
C PHE A 134 6.58 11.89 11.29
N ILE A 135 5.94 12.53 12.28
CA ILE A 135 5.98 12.12 13.68
C ILE A 135 4.81 11.14 13.89
N GLY A 136 5.09 9.85 13.93
CA GLY A 136 4.12 8.76 13.96
C GLY A 136 4.13 7.94 12.68
N GLN A 137 3.18 7.01 12.57
CA GLN A 137 2.98 6.15 11.43
C GLN A 137 1.75 6.62 10.64
N PRO A 138 1.85 6.92 9.36
CA PRO A 138 0.70 7.36 8.58
C PRO A 138 -0.23 6.19 8.28
N VAL A 139 -1.53 6.48 8.20
CA VAL A 139 -2.51 5.59 7.57
C VAL A 139 -2.43 5.87 6.07
N GLN A 140 -1.60 5.11 5.39
CA GLN A 140 -1.36 5.27 3.96
C GLN A 140 -2.23 4.27 3.22
N GLY A 141 -3.25 4.77 2.56
CA GLY A 141 -4.12 3.98 1.74
C GLY A 141 -4.97 2.92 2.45
N MET A 142 -5.96 2.48 1.74
CA MET A 142 -6.67 1.26 2.05
C MET A 142 -6.38 0.30 0.91
N SER A 143 -5.72 -0.83 1.22
CA SER A 143 -5.26 -1.84 0.27
C SER A 143 -5.89 -3.20 0.55
N GLY A 144 -7.13 -3.19 1.00
CA GLY A 144 -7.95 -4.37 1.18
C GLY A 144 -8.95 -4.26 2.32
N LEU A 145 -10.17 -4.73 2.05
CA LEU A 145 -11.24 -4.92 3.03
C LEU A 145 -11.60 -6.40 3.13
N ALA A 146 -11.54 -6.96 4.35
CA ALA A 146 -12.01 -8.30 4.56
C ALA A 146 -13.54 -8.39 4.41
N MET A 147 -14.02 -9.39 3.67
CA MET A 147 -15.47 -9.60 3.49
C MET A 147 -16.20 -9.90 4.79
N ASN A 148 -15.57 -10.68 5.68
CA ASN A 148 -16.11 -10.95 7.00
C ASN A 148 -15.77 -9.79 7.94
N ARG A 149 -16.78 -9.22 8.58
CA ARG A 149 -16.63 -8.08 9.50
C ARG A 149 -16.38 -8.55 10.92
N ALA A 150 -15.89 -7.62 11.76
CA ALA A 150 -15.88 -7.79 13.20
C ALA A 150 -17.30 -7.85 13.78
N GLU A 151 -17.45 -8.36 15.00
CA GLU A 151 -18.76 -8.51 15.68
C GLU A 151 -19.53 -7.19 15.83
N ASP A 152 -18.83 -6.07 15.94
CA ASP A 152 -19.42 -4.72 16.05
C ASP A 152 -19.80 -4.11 14.68
N GLY A 153 -19.61 -4.87 13.60
CA GLY A 153 -19.90 -4.48 12.22
C GLY A 153 -18.81 -3.61 11.58
N SER A 154 -17.69 -3.36 12.27
CA SER A 154 -16.53 -2.69 11.66
C SER A 154 -15.83 -3.60 10.65
N TRP A 155 -15.13 -2.98 9.70
CA TRP A 155 -14.37 -3.67 8.68
C TRP A 155 -12.93 -3.89 9.15
N TYR A 156 -12.37 -5.07 8.90
CA TYR A 156 -10.93 -5.24 8.90
C TYR A 156 -10.40 -4.64 7.60
N ALA A 157 -9.57 -3.61 7.73
CA ALA A 157 -9.00 -2.87 6.62
C ALA A 157 -7.48 -2.92 6.70
N LEU A 158 -6.84 -3.28 5.62
CA LEU A 158 -5.40 -3.26 5.48
C LEU A 158 -4.94 -1.88 5.02
N THR A 159 -3.75 -1.47 5.43
CA THR A 159 -3.03 -0.37 4.80
C THR A 159 -1.74 -0.90 4.22
N ASP A 160 -1.47 -0.51 3.00
CA ASP A 160 -0.15 -0.67 2.44
C ASP A 160 0.84 0.25 3.17
N ASN A 161 2.05 0.21 2.71
CA ASN A 161 3.09 1.04 3.25
C ASN A 161 3.69 1.95 2.18
N GLY A 162 2.93 2.95 1.80
CA GLY A 162 3.02 3.80 0.63
C GLY A 162 4.23 4.72 0.47
N PHE A 163 5.41 4.44 0.97
CA PHE A 163 6.61 5.24 0.67
C PHE A 163 7.32 4.82 -0.64
N GLY A 164 6.63 4.14 -1.54
CA GLY A 164 7.14 3.70 -2.84
C GLY A 164 7.98 2.44 -2.76
N SER A 165 9.26 2.46 -3.12
CA SER A 165 10.07 1.24 -3.16
C SER A 165 10.47 0.71 -1.79
N LYS A 166 10.71 -0.59 -1.68
CA LYS A 166 11.12 -1.32 -0.46
C LYS A 166 12.23 -0.62 0.35
N ILE A 167 13.21 0.00 -0.33
CA ILE A 167 14.32 0.69 0.31
C ILE A 167 13.89 1.94 1.09
N ASN A 168 12.74 2.52 0.79
CA ASN A 168 12.22 3.71 1.44
C ASN A 168 11.40 3.41 2.70
N ARG A 169 11.10 2.14 2.97
CA ARG A 169 10.09 1.69 3.93
C ARG A 169 10.61 1.05 5.23
N PRO A 170 11.91 1.10 5.63
CA PRO A 170 12.37 0.40 6.82
C PRO A 170 11.87 1.01 8.14
N ASP A 171 11.27 2.18 8.11
CA ASP A 171 10.70 2.90 9.24
C ASP A 171 9.18 3.07 9.17
N ALA A 172 8.55 2.49 8.17
CA ALA A 172 7.11 2.45 8.01
C ALA A 172 6.57 1.11 8.55
N MET A 173 5.87 1.15 9.68
CA MET A 173 5.35 -0.05 10.34
C MET A 173 4.16 -0.61 9.58
N LEU A 174 4.02 -1.93 9.53
CA LEU A 174 2.88 -2.62 8.96
C LEU A 174 1.79 -2.81 10.01
N PHE A 175 0.54 -2.63 9.62
CA PHE A 175 -0.62 -2.78 10.50
C PHE A 175 -1.91 -2.97 9.70
N PHE A 176 -2.95 -3.45 10.37
CA PHE A 176 -4.32 -3.41 9.89
C PHE A 176 -5.21 -2.68 10.90
N HIS A 177 -6.41 -2.31 10.47
CA HIS A 177 -7.34 -1.54 11.27
C HIS A 177 -8.69 -2.22 11.40
N ARG A 178 -9.47 -1.78 12.40
CA ARG A 178 -10.93 -1.86 12.36
C ARG A 178 -11.46 -0.47 12.00
N MET A 179 -12.15 -0.40 10.85
CA MET A 179 -12.69 0.84 10.29
C MET A 179 -14.22 0.81 10.27
N LYS A 180 -14.84 1.94 10.60
CA LYS A 180 -16.29 2.09 10.62
C LYS A 180 -16.70 3.38 9.92
N PRO A 181 -17.12 3.33 8.65
CA PRO A 181 -17.66 4.48 7.94
C PRO A 181 -19.00 4.91 8.56
N ASP A 182 -19.17 6.22 8.79
CA ASP A 182 -20.41 6.89 9.14
C ASP A 182 -20.78 7.79 7.96
N PHE A 183 -21.70 7.31 7.14
CA PHE A 183 -22.13 8.01 5.92
C PHE A 183 -23.08 9.18 6.18
N ASP A 184 -23.69 9.27 7.36
CA ASP A 184 -24.51 10.43 7.75
C ASP A 184 -23.62 11.58 8.24
N ALA A 185 -22.54 11.26 8.97
CA ALA A 185 -21.53 12.23 9.39
C ALA A 185 -20.48 12.53 8.31
N GLY A 186 -20.34 11.68 7.28
CA GLY A 186 -19.32 11.79 6.25
C GLY A 186 -17.90 11.49 6.74
N THR A 187 -17.76 10.70 7.78
CA THR A 187 -16.48 10.40 8.44
C THR A 187 -16.23 8.90 8.57
N VAL A 188 -14.96 8.52 8.73
CA VAL A 188 -14.58 7.14 9.03
C VAL A 188 -13.92 7.09 10.39
N ALA A 189 -14.49 6.31 11.30
CA ALA A 189 -13.88 6.02 12.59
C ALA A 189 -12.87 4.88 12.45
N ARG A 190 -11.65 5.11 12.94
CA ARG A 190 -10.63 4.08 13.11
C ARG A 190 -10.73 3.59 14.56
N GLU A 191 -11.45 2.47 14.75
CA GLU A 191 -11.75 1.92 16.08
C GLU A 191 -10.50 1.29 16.72
N GLU A 192 -9.66 0.65 15.89
CA GLU A 192 -8.45 -0.04 16.36
C GLU A 192 -7.37 -0.03 15.30
N THR A 193 -6.10 -0.04 15.73
CA THR A 193 -4.93 -0.32 14.90
C THR A 193 -4.14 -1.45 15.52
N VAL A 194 -3.84 -2.47 14.74
CA VAL A 194 -3.09 -3.66 15.14
C VAL A 194 -1.81 -3.74 14.34
N PHE A 195 -0.67 -3.57 15.02
CA PHE A 195 0.65 -3.62 14.37
C PHE A 195 1.11 -5.06 14.17
N LEU A 196 1.62 -5.36 12.98
CA LEU A 196 2.17 -6.68 12.65
C LEU A 196 3.54 -6.87 13.33
N ARG A 197 3.74 -8.04 13.92
CA ARG A 197 4.96 -8.39 14.67
C ARG A 197 5.25 -9.88 14.62
N ASP A 198 6.53 -10.24 14.75
CA ASP A 198 7.01 -11.63 14.67
C ASP A 198 7.85 -12.08 15.88
N PRO A 199 7.35 -11.96 17.14
CA PRO A 199 8.12 -12.33 18.33
C PRO A 199 8.46 -13.83 18.38
N ASP A 200 7.71 -14.66 17.67
CA ASP A 200 7.87 -16.12 17.62
C ASP A 200 8.78 -16.61 16.48
N HIS A 201 9.42 -15.70 15.75
CA HIS A 201 10.34 -15.99 14.62
C HIS A 201 9.71 -16.91 13.56
N LYS A 202 8.49 -16.58 13.12
CA LYS A 202 7.77 -17.29 12.06
C LYS A 202 8.14 -16.83 10.66
N VAL A 203 8.64 -15.60 10.53
CA VAL A 203 9.15 -15.07 9.26
C VAL A 203 10.45 -15.81 8.90
N PRO A 204 10.51 -16.48 7.72
CA PRO A 204 11.62 -17.40 7.39
C PRO A 204 12.88 -16.70 6.90
N PHE A 205 12.95 -15.38 7.00
CA PHE A 205 14.09 -14.56 6.58
C PHE A 205 14.37 -13.45 7.59
N ARG A 206 15.49 -12.75 7.41
CA ARG A 206 15.86 -11.63 8.27
C ARG A 206 14.98 -10.42 8.00
N ILE A 207 14.43 -9.84 9.07
CA ILE A 207 13.57 -8.65 9.03
C ILE A 207 14.33 -7.37 9.41
N ALA A 208 13.75 -6.19 9.14
CA ALA A 208 14.37 -4.90 9.45
C ALA A 208 14.64 -4.73 10.96
N ASN A 209 13.70 -5.15 11.81
CA ASN A 209 13.82 -5.06 13.28
C ASN A 209 14.27 -6.38 13.93
N GLU A 210 15.17 -7.11 13.29
CA GLU A 210 15.67 -8.42 13.72
C GLU A 210 16.19 -8.45 15.16
N GLY A 211 16.81 -7.39 15.62
CA GLY A 211 17.45 -7.29 16.94
C GLY A 211 16.53 -6.82 18.06
N THR A 212 15.20 -6.84 17.90
CA THR A 212 14.23 -6.42 18.92
C THR A 212 13.36 -7.58 19.38
N ASP A 213 12.89 -7.55 20.64
CA ASP A 213 12.06 -8.64 21.19
C ASP A 213 10.68 -8.68 20.52
N ALA A 214 10.07 -7.53 20.29
CA ALA A 214 8.75 -7.45 19.68
C ALA A 214 8.76 -7.73 18.17
N ARG A 215 9.90 -7.51 17.48
CA ARG A 215 10.09 -7.78 16.06
C ARG A 215 8.97 -7.20 15.20
N TYR A 216 8.63 -5.90 15.38
CA TYR A 216 7.65 -5.22 14.54
C TYR A 216 8.08 -5.24 13.08
N LEU A 217 7.12 -5.55 12.21
CA LEU A 217 7.32 -5.61 10.77
C LEU A 217 7.17 -4.23 10.15
N THR A 218 7.89 -4.01 9.06
CA THR A 218 7.91 -2.77 8.29
C THR A 218 7.72 -3.05 6.79
N GLY A 219 7.47 -2.04 6.02
CA GLY A 219 7.40 -2.14 4.56
C GLY A 219 8.72 -2.54 3.88
N ALA A 220 9.83 -2.67 4.63
CA ALA A 220 11.03 -3.32 4.14
C ALA A 220 10.98 -4.85 4.25
N ASP A 221 10.01 -5.40 4.97
CA ASP A 221 9.84 -6.84 5.19
C ASP A 221 8.80 -7.43 4.25
N PHE A 222 7.63 -6.80 4.16
CA PHE A 222 6.49 -7.19 3.32
C PHE A 222 5.83 -5.96 2.69
N ASP A 223 5.03 -6.22 1.67
CA ASP A 223 4.13 -5.26 1.01
C ASP A 223 2.70 -5.85 1.02
N PRO A 224 1.94 -5.63 2.10
CA PRO A 224 0.63 -6.24 2.28
C PRO A 224 -0.41 -5.52 1.42
N GLU A 225 -1.12 -6.25 0.53
CA GLU A 225 -2.06 -5.66 -0.44
C GLU A 225 -3.45 -6.30 -0.41
N SER A 226 -3.68 -7.32 0.41
CA SER A 226 -5.01 -7.92 0.55
C SER A 226 -5.21 -8.56 1.91
N ILE A 227 -6.45 -8.56 2.41
CA ILE A 227 -6.77 -9.03 3.76
C ILE A 227 -8.07 -9.85 3.76
N GLN A 228 -8.08 -10.96 4.49
CA GLN A 228 -9.29 -11.72 4.81
C GLN A 228 -9.34 -12.09 6.29
N PHE A 229 -10.55 -12.21 6.83
CA PHE A 229 -10.80 -12.68 8.19
C PHE A 229 -11.53 -14.01 8.14
N LEU A 230 -10.93 -15.04 8.76
CA LEU A 230 -11.47 -16.40 8.81
C LEU A 230 -11.15 -17.04 10.17
N ASP A 231 -12.16 -17.57 10.84
CA ASP A 231 -12.03 -18.38 12.06
C ASP A 231 -11.19 -17.71 13.19
N GLY A 232 -11.33 -16.40 13.35
CA GLY A 232 -10.62 -15.64 14.39
C GLY A 232 -9.18 -15.26 14.02
N GLU A 233 -8.80 -15.40 12.76
CA GLU A 233 -7.48 -15.07 12.26
C GLU A 233 -7.55 -14.17 11.02
N ILE A 234 -6.49 -13.43 10.80
CA ILE A 234 -6.29 -12.57 9.64
C ILE A 234 -5.36 -13.28 8.65
N TRP A 235 -5.72 -13.23 7.38
CA TRP A 235 -4.92 -13.71 6.26
C TRP A 235 -4.58 -12.55 5.35
N ILE A 236 -3.30 -12.39 5.03
CA ILE A 236 -2.78 -11.25 4.26
C ILE A 236 -2.02 -11.78 3.03
N GLY A 237 -2.32 -11.24 1.87
CA GLY A 237 -1.54 -11.41 0.65
C GLY A 237 -0.45 -10.34 0.56
N ASP A 238 0.75 -10.76 0.13
CA ASP A 238 1.93 -9.93 0.05
C ASP A 238 2.45 -9.83 -1.40
N GLU A 239 2.90 -8.65 -1.80
CA GLU A 239 3.44 -8.40 -3.13
C GLU A 239 4.92 -8.79 -3.31
N PHE A 240 5.72 -8.71 -2.25
CA PHE A 240 7.17 -8.90 -2.38
C PHE A 240 7.59 -10.35 -2.58
N GLY A 241 6.92 -11.30 -1.88
CA GLY A 241 7.25 -12.71 -1.94
C GLY A 241 6.98 -13.38 -3.29
N PRO A 242 5.75 -13.40 -3.82
CA PRO A 242 4.53 -13.21 -3.06
C PRO A 242 4.32 -14.29 -2.00
N PHE A 243 3.81 -13.87 -0.84
CA PHE A 243 3.52 -14.74 0.30
C PHE A 243 2.05 -14.67 0.69
N VAL A 244 1.59 -15.70 1.43
CA VAL A 244 0.38 -15.63 2.25
C VAL A 244 0.79 -15.65 3.71
N LEU A 245 0.42 -14.61 4.46
CA LEU A 245 0.67 -14.49 5.88
C LEU A 245 -0.59 -14.90 6.65
N ARG A 246 -0.42 -15.71 7.70
CA ARG A 246 -1.45 -16.00 8.70
C ARG A 246 -1.10 -15.23 9.96
N VAL A 247 -2.05 -14.46 10.48
CA VAL A 247 -1.83 -13.47 11.53
C VAL A 247 -2.91 -13.60 12.60
N ALA A 248 -2.52 -13.59 13.87
CA ALA A 248 -3.45 -13.52 14.98
C ALA A 248 -4.09 -12.12 15.07
N LEU A 249 -5.27 -12.01 15.69
CA LEU A 249 -5.95 -10.72 15.88
C LEU A 249 -5.13 -9.68 16.66
N ASP A 250 -4.12 -10.10 17.41
CA ASP A 250 -3.17 -9.21 18.11
C ASP A 250 -1.96 -8.79 17.24
N GLY A 251 -1.98 -9.10 15.94
CA GLY A 251 -0.95 -8.74 14.96
C GLY A 251 0.26 -9.68 14.93
N ARG A 252 0.26 -10.74 15.71
CA ARG A 252 1.35 -11.71 15.77
C ARG A 252 1.32 -12.64 14.55
N ILE A 253 2.44 -12.74 13.83
CA ILE A 253 2.58 -13.67 12.71
C ILE A 253 2.52 -15.13 13.21
N LEU A 254 1.65 -15.92 12.61
CA LEU A 254 1.49 -17.34 12.89
C LEU A 254 2.21 -18.22 11.87
N SER A 255 2.21 -17.81 10.60
CA SER A 255 2.97 -18.44 9.52
C SER A 255 3.14 -17.51 8.33
N VAL A 256 4.15 -17.79 7.52
CA VAL A 256 4.41 -17.17 6.21
C VAL A 256 4.58 -18.31 5.20
N THR A 257 3.73 -18.35 4.18
CA THR A 257 3.75 -19.39 3.16
C THR A 257 4.16 -18.83 1.81
N GLN A 258 5.25 -19.36 1.26
CA GLN A 258 5.74 -18.99 -0.08
C GLN A 258 4.77 -19.47 -1.16
N THR A 259 4.52 -18.64 -2.14
CA THR A 259 3.76 -19.07 -3.33
C THR A 259 4.53 -20.11 -4.12
N MET A 260 3.81 -21.15 -4.52
CA MET A 260 4.33 -22.20 -5.40
C MET A 260 3.56 -22.20 -6.72
N LEU A 261 4.29 -22.19 -7.83
CA LEU A 261 3.73 -22.33 -9.17
C LEU A 261 4.51 -23.39 -9.94
N ASP A 262 3.81 -24.39 -10.49
CA ASP A 262 4.41 -25.52 -11.21
C ASP A 262 5.50 -26.26 -10.40
N GLY A 263 5.28 -26.38 -9.07
CA GLY A 263 6.19 -27.05 -8.14
C GLY A 263 7.47 -26.27 -7.81
N LYS A 264 7.56 -24.98 -8.21
CA LYS A 264 8.69 -24.08 -7.92
C LYS A 264 8.23 -22.86 -7.13
N PRO A 265 9.08 -22.31 -6.23
CA PRO A 265 8.79 -21.03 -5.60
C PRO A 265 8.59 -19.93 -6.64
N LEU A 266 7.52 -19.17 -6.50
CA LEU A 266 7.25 -17.99 -7.29
C LEU A 266 7.85 -16.78 -6.57
N THR A 267 8.85 -16.15 -7.17
CA THR A 267 9.62 -15.06 -6.56
C THR A 267 9.63 -13.80 -7.42
N GLY A 268 9.79 -12.65 -6.78
CA GLY A 268 9.97 -11.33 -7.39
C GLY A 268 11.37 -10.75 -7.11
N PRO A 269 11.68 -9.59 -7.67
CA PRO A 269 12.97 -8.92 -7.44
C PRO A 269 13.15 -8.44 -5.99
N ASP A 270 12.05 -8.23 -5.28
CA ASP A 270 12.02 -7.80 -3.88
C ASP A 270 11.86 -8.95 -2.88
N THR A 271 11.70 -10.20 -3.37
CA THR A 271 11.66 -11.39 -2.51
C THR A 271 12.97 -11.49 -1.72
N PRO A 272 12.87 -11.66 -0.38
CA PRO A 272 14.05 -11.85 0.45
C PRO A 272 14.91 -13.02 -0.04
N GLY A 273 16.21 -12.77 -0.19
CA GLY A 273 17.16 -13.77 -0.71
C GLY A 273 17.38 -13.73 -2.22
N THR A 274 16.64 -12.95 -2.98
CA THR A 274 16.95 -12.69 -4.40
C THR A 274 18.29 -11.97 -4.51
N VAL A 275 19.21 -12.58 -5.22
CA VAL A 275 20.58 -12.06 -5.39
C VAL A 275 20.61 -11.10 -6.57
N VAL A 276 21.17 -9.91 -6.37
CA VAL A 276 21.32 -8.91 -7.44
C VAL A 276 22.74 -8.91 -8.01
N PRO A 277 22.92 -8.68 -9.34
CA PRO A 277 21.87 -8.48 -10.33
C PRO A 277 21.11 -9.77 -10.63
N ALA A 278 19.77 -9.67 -10.68
CA ALA A 278 18.85 -10.77 -10.95
C ALA A 278 18.27 -10.64 -12.38
N GLN A 279 18.02 -11.77 -13.03
CA GLN A 279 17.52 -11.84 -14.40
C GLN A 279 16.04 -12.25 -14.41
N PRO A 280 15.14 -11.44 -15.01
CA PRO A 280 13.75 -11.80 -15.21
C PRO A 280 13.58 -13.14 -15.92
N GLY A 281 12.62 -13.95 -15.48
CA GLY A 281 12.35 -15.28 -16.04
C GLY A 281 13.24 -16.40 -15.53
N LYS A 282 14.44 -16.07 -15.04
CA LYS A 282 15.41 -17.05 -14.52
C LYS A 282 15.51 -17.02 -13.00
N ASP A 283 15.83 -15.85 -12.45
CA ASP A 283 16.04 -15.67 -11.01
C ASP A 283 14.75 -15.27 -10.29
N PHE A 284 13.80 -14.69 -11.03
CA PHE A 284 12.46 -14.35 -10.55
C PHE A 284 11.45 -14.36 -11.69
N ARG A 285 10.16 -14.60 -11.37
CA ARG A 285 9.05 -14.66 -12.35
C ARG A 285 7.92 -13.69 -12.04
N VAL A 286 7.87 -13.07 -10.87
CA VAL A 286 6.93 -12.00 -10.53
C VAL A 286 7.59 -10.67 -10.83
N GLN A 287 6.89 -9.78 -11.51
CA GLN A 287 7.38 -8.42 -11.75
C GLN A 287 7.37 -7.63 -10.44
N ARG A 288 8.17 -6.56 -10.36
CA ARG A 288 8.14 -5.65 -9.20
C ARG A 288 6.74 -5.09 -9.00
N SER A 289 6.27 -5.04 -7.77
CA SER A 289 4.89 -4.67 -7.43
C SER A 289 3.90 -5.42 -8.33
N GLY A 290 3.90 -6.73 -8.25
CA GLY A 290 3.09 -7.59 -9.11
C GLY A 290 2.71 -8.89 -8.42
N GLY A 291 2.77 -8.91 -7.08
CA GLY A 291 2.31 -10.01 -6.25
C GLY A 291 0.80 -9.97 -6.02
N TYR A 292 0.35 -10.24 -4.79
CA TYR A 292 -1.07 -10.39 -4.49
C TYR A 292 -1.73 -9.05 -4.17
N GLU A 293 -2.31 -8.42 -5.17
CA GLU A 293 -3.14 -7.23 -5.05
C GLU A 293 -4.55 -7.54 -4.52
N GLY A 294 -5.11 -8.67 -4.89
CA GLY A 294 -6.42 -9.11 -4.42
C GLY A 294 -6.40 -10.54 -3.92
N MET A 295 -7.03 -10.80 -2.78
CA MET A 295 -7.18 -12.14 -2.23
C MET A 295 -8.56 -12.33 -1.61
N ALA A 296 -9.38 -13.17 -2.23
CA ALA A 296 -10.77 -13.40 -1.89
C ALA A 296 -10.97 -14.70 -1.09
N LEU A 297 -11.71 -14.64 0.01
CA LEU A 297 -12.18 -15.84 0.71
C LEU A 297 -13.46 -16.35 0.05
N GLN A 298 -13.44 -17.59 -0.47
CA GLN A 298 -14.64 -18.20 -1.04
C GLN A 298 -15.61 -18.63 0.09
N PRO A 299 -16.86 -18.09 0.10
CA PRO A 299 -17.82 -18.37 1.17
C PRO A 299 -18.10 -19.86 1.36
N GLY A 300 -18.20 -20.29 2.61
CA GLY A 300 -18.51 -21.68 2.97
C GLY A 300 -17.37 -22.67 2.73
N THR A 301 -16.19 -22.19 2.41
CA THR A 301 -14.98 -23.00 2.19
C THR A 301 -13.79 -22.48 3.01
N ASN A 302 -12.68 -23.21 2.96
CA ASN A 302 -11.38 -22.79 3.50
C ASN A 302 -10.42 -22.32 2.38
N LEU A 303 -10.96 -21.87 1.24
CA LEU A 303 -10.15 -21.49 0.09
C LEU A 303 -10.01 -19.99 -0.02
N LEU A 304 -8.76 -19.54 -0.06
CA LEU A 304 -8.40 -18.20 -0.51
C LEU A 304 -8.03 -18.26 -2.00
N TRP A 305 -8.57 -17.31 -2.75
CA TRP A 305 -8.26 -17.12 -4.16
C TRP A 305 -7.42 -15.86 -4.28
N ALA A 306 -6.13 -16.01 -4.55
CA ALA A 306 -5.16 -14.93 -4.60
C ALA A 306 -4.85 -14.57 -6.05
N MET A 307 -5.06 -13.30 -6.43
CA MET A 307 -4.84 -12.79 -7.79
C MET A 307 -3.59 -11.92 -7.83
N LEU A 308 -2.70 -12.24 -8.76
CA LEU A 308 -1.49 -11.45 -9.01
C LEU A 308 -1.85 -10.17 -9.78
N GLU A 309 -1.22 -9.05 -9.43
CA GLU A 309 -1.42 -7.75 -10.11
C GLU A 309 -0.90 -7.74 -11.53
N LYS A 310 0.20 -8.47 -11.79
CA LYS A 310 0.87 -8.51 -13.10
C LYS A 310 1.03 -9.92 -13.65
N PRO A 311 1.12 -10.07 -14.98
CA PRO A 311 1.42 -11.35 -15.59
C PRO A 311 2.74 -11.94 -15.09
N VAL A 312 2.75 -13.24 -14.87
CA VAL A 312 3.97 -14.00 -14.56
C VAL A 312 4.92 -13.99 -15.74
N LEU A 313 6.22 -13.96 -15.48
CA LEU A 313 7.24 -14.00 -16.51
C LEU A 313 7.57 -15.45 -16.90
N GLY A 314 7.67 -15.69 -18.21
CA GLY A 314 8.24 -16.89 -18.77
C GLY A 314 9.76 -16.97 -18.60
N GLU A 315 10.37 -18.09 -19.00
CA GLU A 315 11.84 -18.29 -18.90
C GLU A 315 12.66 -17.30 -19.77
N ASP A 316 12.04 -16.71 -20.77
CA ASP A 316 12.61 -15.64 -21.61
C ASP A 316 12.55 -14.25 -20.98
N GLY A 317 11.93 -14.13 -19.80
CA GLY A 317 11.74 -12.87 -19.07
C GLY A 317 10.61 -12.00 -19.64
N GLN A 318 9.81 -12.51 -20.58
CA GLN A 318 8.63 -11.84 -21.07
C GLN A 318 7.37 -12.34 -20.34
N PRO A 319 6.28 -11.55 -20.26
CA PRO A 319 5.02 -12.03 -19.75
C PRO A 319 4.57 -13.32 -20.44
N GLU A 320 4.10 -14.30 -19.66
CA GLU A 320 3.59 -15.58 -20.20
C GLU A 320 2.31 -15.43 -21.04
N GLY A 321 1.66 -14.27 -20.96
CA GLY A 321 0.47 -13.92 -21.73
C GLY A 321 -0.12 -12.59 -21.25
N ASP A 322 -1.30 -12.26 -21.77
CA ASP A 322 -2.08 -11.04 -21.46
C ASP A 322 -3.09 -11.26 -20.32
N PHE A 323 -2.72 -12.05 -19.34
CA PHE A 323 -3.62 -12.43 -18.24
C PHE A 323 -2.94 -12.37 -16.88
N LEU A 324 -3.77 -12.21 -15.85
CA LEU A 324 -3.39 -12.30 -14.45
C LEU A 324 -3.74 -13.71 -13.94
N ARG A 325 -2.86 -14.29 -13.13
CA ARG A 325 -3.13 -15.58 -12.50
C ARG A 325 -3.92 -15.40 -11.22
N ILE A 326 -4.90 -16.28 -11.03
CA ILE A 326 -5.60 -16.49 -9.77
C ILE A 326 -5.18 -17.86 -9.27
N LEU A 327 -4.59 -17.94 -8.09
CA LEU A 327 -4.14 -19.17 -7.45
C LEU A 327 -5.00 -19.47 -6.23
N THR A 328 -5.24 -20.74 -5.93
CA THR A 328 -6.04 -21.15 -4.76
C THR A 328 -5.17 -21.71 -3.66
N PHE A 329 -5.45 -21.27 -2.44
CA PHE A 329 -4.75 -21.62 -1.22
C PHE A 329 -5.75 -22.22 -0.19
N ASP A 330 -5.45 -23.38 0.36
CA ASP A 330 -6.29 -24.06 1.39
C ASP A 330 -5.81 -23.66 2.80
N THR A 331 -6.58 -22.85 3.51
CA THR A 331 -6.24 -22.39 4.86
C THR A 331 -6.29 -23.50 5.90
N SER A 332 -7.04 -24.58 5.66
CA SER A 332 -7.13 -25.74 6.58
C SER A 332 -5.87 -26.62 6.55
N LYS A 333 -5.14 -26.56 5.45
CA LYS A 333 -3.85 -27.23 5.24
C LYS A 333 -2.89 -26.23 4.62
N PRO A 334 -2.48 -25.18 5.33
CA PRO A 334 -1.87 -23.98 4.75
C PRO A 334 -0.89 -24.26 3.60
N ASP A 335 -1.42 -24.47 2.40
CA ASP A 335 -0.68 -24.84 1.19
C ASP A 335 -1.49 -24.52 -0.08
N TRP A 336 -0.79 -24.42 -1.19
CA TRP A 336 -1.36 -24.19 -2.52
C TRP A 336 -2.01 -25.45 -3.07
N THR A 337 -3.23 -25.34 -3.59
CA THR A 337 -3.97 -26.50 -4.11
C THR A 337 -3.44 -26.98 -5.47
N GLY A 338 -2.70 -26.14 -6.19
CA GLY A 338 -2.31 -26.37 -7.56
C GLY A 338 -3.38 -25.98 -8.59
N ASP A 339 -4.59 -25.65 -8.15
CA ASP A 339 -5.63 -25.14 -9.02
C ASP A 339 -5.42 -23.64 -9.29
N GLY A 340 -5.84 -23.19 -10.46
CA GLY A 340 -5.73 -21.78 -10.84
C GLY A 340 -6.71 -21.39 -11.94
N ARG A 341 -6.90 -20.10 -12.10
CA ARG A 341 -7.73 -19.48 -13.13
C ARG A 341 -6.97 -18.32 -13.75
N LYS A 342 -7.49 -17.81 -14.84
CA LYS A 342 -6.96 -16.63 -15.53
C LYS A 342 -7.98 -15.51 -15.54
N PHE A 343 -7.50 -14.29 -15.37
CA PHE A 343 -8.30 -13.09 -15.52
C PHE A 343 -7.66 -12.19 -16.56
N ARG A 344 -8.46 -11.66 -17.49
CA ARG A 344 -8.02 -10.70 -18.49
C ARG A 344 -8.55 -9.32 -18.16
N LEU A 345 -7.66 -8.33 -18.14
CA LEU A 345 -8.05 -6.93 -17.95
C LEU A 345 -8.88 -6.40 -19.13
N SER A 346 -9.76 -5.44 -18.85
CA SER A 346 -10.47 -4.67 -19.88
C SER A 346 -9.50 -3.83 -20.69
N GLU A 347 -9.94 -3.41 -21.89
CA GLU A 347 -9.19 -2.45 -22.69
C GLU A 347 -8.95 -1.15 -21.90
N GLY A 348 -7.71 -0.70 -21.86
CA GLY A 348 -7.28 0.50 -21.13
C GLY A 348 -7.03 0.30 -19.64
N ALA A 349 -7.44 -0.80 -19.03
CA ALA A 349 -7.03 -1.16 -17.67
C ALA A 349 -5.57 -1.63 -17.68
N THR A 350 -4.83 -1.30 -16.60
CA THR A 350 -3.41 -1.66 -16.46
C THR A 350 -3.15 -2.55 -15.26
N ALA A 351 -4.08 -2.57 -14.28
CA ALA A 351 -3.96 -3.32 -13.04
C ALA A 351 -5.35 -3.64 -12.46
N ILE A 352 -5.37 -4.55 -11.50
CA ILE A 352 -6.47 -4.72 -10.57
C ILE A 352 -6.23 -3.87 -9.33
N GLY A 353 -7.22 -3.73 -8.44
CA GLY A 353 -7.06 -3.09 -7.14
C GLY A 353 -7.61 -3.94 -6.00
N ASP A 354 -8.54 -4.86 -6.26
CA ASP A 354 -9.07 -5.78 -5.25
C ASP A 354 -9.84 -6.93 -5.91
N PHE A 355 -10.04 -7.99 -5.15
CA PHE A 355 -10.79 -9.18 -5.55
C PHE A 355 -11.51 -9.77 -4.35
N ASN A 356 -12.87 -9.76 -4.37
CA ASN A 356 -13.67 -10.28 -3.26
C ASN A 356 -14.91 -11.05 -3.74
N PHE A 357 -15.19 -12.23 -3.15
CA PHE A 357 -16.41 -12.99 -3.43
C PHE A 357 -17.65 -12.30 -2.89
N ILE A 358 -18.75 -12.37 -3.64
CA ILE A 358 -20.08 -11.94 -3.18
C ILE A 358 -21.00 -13.13 -2.86
N ASP A 359 -20.72 -14.30 -3.41
CA ASP A 359 -21.32 -15.60 -3.10
C ASP A 359 -20.32 -16.73 -3.42
N ASP A 360 -20.75 -17.98 -3.45
CA ASP A 360 -19.93 -19.16 -3.66
C ASP A 360 -19.25 -19.24 -5.04
N THR A 361 -19.72 -18.48 -6.03
CA THR A 361 -19.22 -18.55 -7.42
C THR A 361 -18.92 -17.19 -8.03
N ARG A 362 -19.50 -16.10 -7.51
CA ARG A 362 -19.35 -14.77 -8.10
C ARG A 362 -18.49 -13.87 -7.21
N ALA A 363 -17.67 -13.06 -7.88
CA ALA A 363 -16.79 -12.13 -7.20
C ALA A 363 -16.74 -10.77 -7.90
N LEU A 364 -16.36 -9.75 -7.14
CA LEU A 364 -16.05 -8.41 -7.63
C LEU A 364 -14.55 -8.27 -7.81
N VAL A 365 -14.14 -7.61 -8.87
CA VAL A 365 -12.75 -7.23 -9.16
C VAL A 365 -12.72 -5.74 -9.46
N ILE A 366 -11.81 -5.00 -8.83
CA ILE A 366 -11.52 -3.63 -9.26
C ILE A 366 -10.52 -3.69 -10.42
N GLU A 367 -10.84 -2.99 -11.50
CA GLU A 367 -9.92 -2.72 -12.60
C GLU A 367 -9.64 -1.23 -12.68
N ARG A 368 -8.38 -0.88 -12.85
CA ARG A 368 -7.92 0.50 -12.92
C ARG A 368 -6.87 0.74 -14.01
N ASP A 369 -6.84 1.96 -14.51
CA ASP A 369 -5.68 2.53 -15.20
C ASP A 369 -4.78 3.26 -14.20
N ASN A 370 -3.64 3.75 -14.67
CA ASN A 370 -2.71 4.58 -13.90
C ASN A 370 -2.99 6.08 -14.05
N GLY A 371 -4.22 6.45 -14.43
CA GLY A 371 -4.67 7.84 -14.48
C GLY A 371 -5.13 8.33 -13.12
N GLU A 372 -4.99 9.63 -12.88
CA GLU A 372 -5.38 10.30 -11.65
C GLU A 372 -6.10 11.61 -11.94
N GLY A 373 -7.17 11.85 -11.19
CA GLY A 373 -7.97 13.07 -11.29
C GLY A 373 -9.10 13.02 -12.30
N ASP A 374 -10.06 13.93 -12.13
CA ASP A 374 -11.24 14.01 -12.96
C ASP A 374 -10.91 14.46 -14.40
N ALA A 375 -11.39 13.72 -15.39
CA ALA A 375 -11.22 14.04 -16.81
C ALA A 375 -11.79 15.41 -17.20
N ALA A 376 -12.77 15.93 -16.45
CA ALA A 376 -13.28 17.31 -16.63
C ALA A 376 -12.21 18.37 -16.32
N ARG A 377 -11.14 17.99 -15.62
CA ARG A 377 -9.99 18.85 -15.28
C ARG A 377 -8.71 18.43 -16.00
N ALA A 378 -8.82 17.68 -17.09
CA ALA A 378 -7.67 17.28 -17.91
C ALA A 378 -6.92 18.51 -18.43
N CYS A 379 -5.60 18.38 -18.57
CA CYS A 379 -4.80 19.40 -19.26
C CYS A 379 -5.21 19.48 -20.73
N ALA A 380 -5.27 20.69 -21.26
CA ALA A 380 -5.44 20.89 -22.69
C ALA A 380 -4.28 20.24 -23.46
N GLU A 381 -4.52 19.79 -24.67
CA GLU A 381 -3.49 19.27 -25.55
C GLU A 381 -2.38 20.31 -25.78
N GLY A 382 -1.13 19.91 -25.57
CA GLY A 382 0.03 20.81 -25.70
C GLY A 382 0.24 21.78 -24.54
N ALA A 383 -0.52 21.66 -23.44
CA ALA A 383 -0.32 22.49 -22.25
C ALA A 383 1.13 22.38 -21.70
N THR A 384 1.81 23.52 -21.60
CA THR A 384 3.17 23.62 -21.02
C THR A 384 3.13 23.75 -19.50
N ASP A 385 2.12 24.46 -18.96
CA ASP A 385 1.84 24.54 -17.53
C ASP A 385 0.78 23.48 -17.17
N LYS A 386 1.18 22.55 -16.32
CA LYS A 386 0.34 21.45 -15.84
C LYS A 386 -0.03 21.60 -14.36
N SER A 387 0.29 22.73 -13.74
CA SER A 387 0.11 22.95 -12.30
C SER A 387 -1.37 23.02 -11.85
N ALA A 388 -2.30 23.29 -12.78
CA ALA A 388 -3.73 23.47 -12.50
C ALA A 388 -4.65 22.46 -13.21
N CYS A 389 -4.10 21.40 -13.80
CA CYS A 389 -4.83 20.38 -14.54
C CYS A 389 -4.19 19.00 -14.39
N TYR A 390 -4.93 17.94 -14.69
CA TYR A 390 -4.41 16.58 -14.65
C TYR A 390 -3.81 16.18 -16.00
N PRO A 391 -2.49 15.89 -16.07
CA PRO A 391 -1.83 15.50 -17.32
C PRO A 391 -2.29 14.13 -17.84
N GLN A 392 -2.65 13.23 -16.92
CA GLN A 392 -3.12 11.87 -17.19
C GLN A 392 -4.35 11.60 -16.30
N PRO A 393 -5.52 12.14 -16.68
CA PRO A 393 -6.72 11.91 -15.90
C PRO A 393 -7.15 10.45 -15.94
N ALA A 394 -7.87 10.00 -14.90
CA ALA A 394 -8.46 8.68 -14.82
C ALA A 394 -9.43 8.43 -16.00
N ARG A 395 -9.36 7.25 -16.61
CA ARG A 395 -10.19 6.82 -17.75
C ARG A 395 -10.86 5.48 -17.55
N VAL A 396 -10.25 4.59 -16.77
CA VAL A 396 -10.77 3.25 -16.45
C VAL A 396 -10.69 3.04 -14.96
N LYS A 397 -11.83 3.08 -14.28
CA LYS A 397 -12.01 2.75 -12.87
C LYS A 397 -13.32 1.98 -12.76
N ASN A 398 -13.26 0.64 -12.77
CA ASN A 398 -14.42 -0.21 -12.83
C ASN A 398 -14.48 -1.18 -11.65
N VAL A 399 -15.68 -1.51 -11.19
CA VAL A 399 -15.93 -2.73 -10.42
C VAL A 399 -16.59 -3.73 -11.37
N VAL A 400 -15.91 -4.84 -11.59
CA VAL A 400 -16.31 -5.90 -12.52
C VAL A 400 -16.87 -7.08 -11.72
N LEU A 401 -18.05 -7.57 -12.10
CA LEU A 401 -18.60 -8.81 -11.60
C LEU A 401 -18.17 -9.97 -12.49
N VAL A 402 -17.59 -11.00 -11.86
CA VAL A 402 -17.10 -12.21 -12.54
C VAL A 402 -17.77 -13.47 -11.98
N ASP A 403 -17.83 -14.52 -12.81
CA ASP A 403 -18.18 -15.88 -12.40
C ASP A 403 -16.92 -16.73 -12.43
N THR A 404 -16.52 -17.22 -11.27
CA THR A 404 -15.30 -18.02 -11.07
C THR A 404 -15.52 -19.53 -11.29
N ALA A 405 -16.78 -19.98 -11.27
CA ALA A 405 -17.12 -21.39 -11.50
C ALA A 405 -17.08 -21.75 -12.98
N SER A 406 -17.29 -20.78 -13.86
CA SER A 406 -17.29 -20.96 -15.31
C SER A 406 -16.00 -20.39 -15.92
N THR A 407 -15.26 -21.23 -16.60
CA THR A 407 -14.10 -20.81 -17.41
C THR A 407 -14.31 -21.16 -18.86
N ASP A 408 -13.72 -20.39 -19.76
CA ASP A 408 -13.61 -20.77 -21.16
C ASP A 408 -12.57 -21.91 -21.36
N ALA A 409 -12.37 -22.33 -22.61
CA ALA A 409 -11.45 -23.41 -22.97
C ALA A 409 -9.99 -23.10 -22.60
N ASP A 410 -9.63 -21.82 -22.49
CA ASP A 410 -8.29 -21.34 -22.16
C ASP A 410 -8.09 -21.07 -20.66
N GLY A 411 -9.14 -21.27 -19.83
CA GLY A 411 -9.11 -21.13 -18.39
C GLY A 411 -9.39 -19.72 -17.86
N TYR A 412 -9.94 -18.82 -18.67
CA TYR A 412 -10.36 -17.49 -18.23
C TYR A 412 -11.71 -17.55 -17.54
N ILE A 413 -11.83 -16.87 -16.39
CA ILE A 413 -13.10 -16.68 -15.70
C ILE A 413 -14.02 -15.77 -16.51
N ARG A 414 -15.33 -16.00 -16.38
CA ARG A 414 -16.33 -15.30 -17.18
C ARG A 414 -16.68 -13.93 -16.57
N ARG A 415 -16.62 -12.87 -17.36
CA ARG A 415 -17.19 -11.57 -17.01
C ARG A 415 -18.70 -11.58 -17.14
N ILE A 416 -19.40 -11.01 -16.16
CA ILE A 416 -20.85 -10.85 -16.17
C ILE A 416 -21.23 -9.41 -16.55
N GLY A 417 -20.55 -8.43 -15.96
CA GLY A 417 -20.77 -7.01 -16.19
C GLY A 417 -19.93 -6.14 -15.27
N GLN A 418 -20.16 -4.84 -15.32
CA GLN A 418 -19.37 -3.88 -14.56
C GLN A 418 -20.16 -2.62 -14.22
N ILE A 419 -19.68 -1.82 -13.29
CA ILE A 419 -20.05 -0.42 -13.07
C ILE A 419 -18.82 0.47 -13.32
N ASP A 420 -19.09 1.72 -13.71
CA ASP A 420 -18.07 2.75 -13.92
C ASP A 420 -18.02 3.68 -12.69
N LEU A 421 -16.90 3.67 -11.99
CA LEU A 421 -16.65 4.52 -10.81
C LEU A 421 -16.38 6.00 -11.19
N LEU A 422 -16.20 6.30 -12.46
CA LEU A 422 -16.04 7.68 -12.94
C LEU A 422 -17.40 8.36 -13.27
N ALA A 423 -18.51 7.60 -13.22
CA ALA A 423 -19.85 8.07 -13.62
C ALA A 423 -20.95 7.60 -12.63
N ILE A 424 -20.73 7.77 -11.33
CA ILE A 424 -21.65 7.38 -10.27
C ILE A 424 -22.78 8.42 -10.19
N ALA A 425 -24.06 8.00 -10.30
CA ALA A 425 -25.19 8.91 -10.12
C ALA A 425 -25.33 9.33 -8.65
N ASP A 426 -25.58 10.62 -8.40
CA ASP A 426 -25.83 11.16 -7.05
C ASP A 426 -27.15 11.96 -7.00
N PRO A 427 -28.31 11.31 -7.25
CA PRO A 427 -29.61 12.01 -7.29
C PRO A 427 -30.04 12.55 -5.92
N ASN A 428 -29.46 12.07 -4.84
CA ASN A 428 -29.83 12.41 -3.48
C ASN A 428 -28.82 13.36 -2.80
N GLY A 429 -27.78 13.82 -3.50
CA GLY A 429 -26.75 14.71 -2.96
C GLY A 429 -25.99 14.10 -1.78
N ARG A 430 -25.60 12.83 -1.88
CA ARG A 430 -24.85 12.10 -0.85
C ARG A 430 -23.35 12.34 -0.91
N ALA A 431 -22.86 12.92 -2.00
CA ALA A 431 -21.45 13.26 -2.15
C ALA A 431 -21.02 14.28 -1.10
N LEU A 432 -19.81 14.12 -0.57
CA LEU A 432 -19.23 15.09 0.35
C LEU A 432 -19.14 16.49 -0.29
N PRO A 433 -19.23 17.57 0.50
CA PRO A 433 -19.21 18.93 -0.04
C PRO A 433 -17.98 19.17 -0.95
N GLY A 434 -18.24 19.65 -2.16
CA GLY A 434 -17.21 19.98 -3.16
C GLY A 434 -16.68 18.79 -3.97
N THR A 435 -17.22 17.57 -3.79
CA THR A 435 -16.77 16.39 -4.54
C THR A 435 -17.68 16.02 -5.71
N ALA A 436 -18.97 16.36 -5.64
CA ALA A 436 -19.91 16.13 -6.75
C ALA A 436 -19.60 17.02 -7.95
N ARG A 437 -19.85 16.48 -9.16
CA ARG A 437 -19.87 17.26 -10.40
C ARG A 437 -21.16 18.09 -10.52
N GLY A 438 -21.12 19.13 -11.33
CA GLY A 438 -22.27 20.01 -11.55
C GLY A 438 -23.47 19.35 -12.27
N ASP A 439 -23.27 18.18 -12.84
CA ASP A 439 -24.28 17.36 -13.52
C ASP A 439 -25.02 16.36 -12.60
N GLY A 440 -24.72 16.37 -11.30
CA GLY A 440 -25.32 15.44 -10.33
C GLY A 440 -24.69 14.06 -10.32
N THR A 441 -23.43 13.95 -10.81
CA THR A 441 -22.63 12.73 -10.71
C THR A 441 -21.45 12.89 -9.76
N LEU A 442 -20.91 11.78 -9.29
CA LEU A 442 -19.62 11.68 -8.61
C LEU A 442 -18.66 10.88 -9.48
N ALA A 443 -17.44 11.40 -9.67
CA ALA A 443 -16.31 10.58 -10.11
C ALA A 443 -15.49 10.13 -8.90
N PHE A 444 -14.95 8.92 -8.97
CA PHE A 444 -14.00 8.36 -8.00
C PHE A 444 -12.65 8.16 -8.70
N PRO A 445 -11.89 9.27 -8.97
CA PRO A 445 -10.81 9.30 -9.95
C PRO A 445 -9.43 9.17 -9.31
N PHE A 446 -9.29 8.33 -8.30
CA PHE A 446 -8.01 8.11 -7.61
C PHE A 446 -7.06 7.29 -8.45
N PHE A 447 -5.76 7.46 -8.21
CA PHE A 447 -4.72 6.69 -8.86
C PHE A 447 -4.95 5.20 -8.62
N THR A 448 -5.10 4.83 -7.35
CA THR A 448 -5.42 3.49 -6.89
C THR A 448 -6.76 3.46 -6.17
N ILE A 449 -7.56 2.46 -6.47
CA ILE A 449 -8.82 2.09 -5.82
C ILE A 449 -8.66 0.61 -5.51
N GLU A 450 -8.56 0.26 -4.24
CA GLU A 450 -8.03 -1.03 -3.82
C GLU A 450 -8.93 -1.75 -2.81
N ASP A 451 -10.18 -1.28 -2.67
CA ASP A 451 -11.12 -1.93 -1.77
C ASP A 451 -12.48 -2.08 -2.41
N VAL A 452 -13.00 -3.30 -2.47
CA VAL A 452 -14.39 -3.56 -2.81
C VAL A 452 -14.96 -4.67 -1.94
N ALA A 453 -16.05 -4.39 -1.23
CA ALA A 453 -16.73 -5.37 -0.40
C ALA A 453 -18.24 -5.31 -0.57
N ARG A 454 -18.90 -6.49 -0.62
CA ARG A 454 -20.35 -6.55 -0.55
C ARG A 454 -20.84 -6.19 0.84
N VAL A 455 -21.75 -5.23 0.93
CA VAL A 455 -22.37 -4.81 2.19
C VAL A 455 -23.64 -5.60 2.47
N ASP A 456 -24.50 -5.70 1.46
CA ASP A 456 -25.76 -6.43 1.48
C ASP A 456 -26.17 -6.86 0.05
N ASP A 457 -27.44 -7.26 -0.18
CA ASP A 457 -27.93 -7.72 -1.48
C ASP A 457 -28.00 -6.63 -2.55
N THR A 458 -27.86 -5.37 -2.16
CA THR A 458 -28.03 -4.20 -3.04
C THR A 458 -26.89 -3.22 -3.02
N HIS A 459 -25.97 -3.34 -2.04
CA HIS A 459 -24.90 -2.37 -1.85
C HIS A 459 -23.50 -3.00 -1.80
N ILE A 460 -22.55 -2.24 -2.32
CA ILE A 460 -21.11 -2.48 -2.15
C ILE A 460 -20.44 -1.27 -1.50
N LEU A 461 -19.37 -1.52 -0.78
CA LEU A 461 -18.44 -0.51 -0.28
C LEU A 461 -17.22 -0.50 -1.19
N VAL A 462 -16.76 0.70 -1.57
CA VAL A 462 -15.51 0.89 -2.33
C VAL A 462 -14.68 1.94 -1.61
N ALA A 463 -13.36 1.74 -1.52
CA ALA A 463 -12.46 2.76 -1.00
C ALA A 463 -11.19 2.87 -1.85
N ASN A 464 -10.46 3.98 -1.67
CA ASN A 464 -9.20 4.22 -2.37
C ASN A 464 -8.01 4.09 -1.43
N ASP A 465 -6.89 3.66 -1.98
CA ASP A 465 -5.59 4.01 -1.44
C ASP A 465 -5.29 5.48 -1.78
N ASN A 466 -4.93 6.26 -0.77
CA ASN A 466 -4.57 7.65 -0.95
C ASN A 466 -3.09 7.87 -1.32
N ASN A 467 -2.30 6.80 -1.40
CA ASN A 467 -0.86 6.82 -1.73
C ASN A 467 -0.11 7.96 -1.01
N LEU A 468 -0.42 8.20 0.26
CA LEU A 468 0.16 9.32 1.00
C LEU A 468 1.69 9.18 1.06
N PRO A 469 2.47 10.21 0.74
CA PRO A 469 2.07 11.62 0.50
C PRO A 469 1.95 12.00 -0.98
N TYR A 470 1.82 11.04 -1.91
CA TYR A 470 2.12 11.26 -3.33
C TYR A 470 0.90 11.54 -4.21
N SER A 471 -0.32 11.10 -3.83
CA SER A 471 -1.52 11.21 -4.65
C SER A 471 -2.38 12.43 -4.31
N GLY A 472 -3.03 13.02 -5.30
CA GLY A 472 -3.90 14.18 -5.21
C GLY A 472 -5.12 14.10 -6.13
N GLY A 473 -5.70 12.90 -6.30
CA GLY A 473 -6.74 12.62 -7.29
C GLY A 473 -8.03 13.42 -7.15
N ARG A 474 -8.38 13.86 -5.95
CA ARG A 474 -9.58 14.68 -5.73
C ARG A 474 -9.33 16.15 -5.98
N GLU A 475 -8.20 16.66 -5.52
CA GLU A 475 -7.88 18.10 -5.58
C GLU A 475 -6.41 18.33 -5.88
N ILE A 476 -6.13 19.13 -6.91
CA ILE A 476 -4.76 19.47 -7.30
C ILE A 476 -4.09 20.27 -6.18
N GLY A 477 -2.88 19.89 -5.81
CA GLY A 477 -2.09 20.56 -4.77
C GLY A 477 -2.45 20.14 -3.34
N ARG A 478 -3.26 19.09 -3.18
CA ARG A 478 -3.64 18.53 -1.89
C ARG A 478 -3.57 17.02 -1.91
N ALA A 479 -3.00 16.43 -0.86
CA ALA A 479 -3.01 14.98 -0.68
C ALA A 479 -4.44 14.44 -0.65
N ALA A 480 -4.68 13.31 -1.33
CA ALA A 480 -5.96 12.63 -1.34
C ALA A 480 -6.31 12.10 0.05
N ASP A 481 -7.58 12.28 0.46
CA ASP A 481 -8.13 11.60 1.63
C ASP A 481 -8.37 10.11 1.32
N ASN A 482 -8.48 9.23 2.31
CA ASN A 482 -9.03 7.90 2.13
C ASN A 482 -10.56 8.04 2.09
N GLU A 483 -11.15 7.95 0.92
CA GLU A 483 -12.59 8.06 0.73
C GLU A 483 -13.25 6.68 0.67
N PHE A 484 -14.38 6.55 1.34
CA PHE A 484 -15.23 5.37 1.35
C PHE A 484 -16.57 5.74 0.74
N ILE A 485 -16.97 5.05 -0.32
CA ILE A 485 -18.28 5.25 -0.97
C ILE A 485 -19.13 4.00 -0.85
N LEU A 486 -20.37 4.19 -0.42
CA LEU A 486 -21.40 3.17 -0.43
C LEU A 486 -22.20 3.32 -1.72
N LEU A 487 -22.22 2.28 -2.55
CA LEU A 487 -22.88 2.29 -3.83
C LEU A 487 -24.08 1.34 -3.84
N SER A 488 -25.23 1.81 -4.26
CA SER A 488 -26.39 0.98 -4.58
C SER A 488 -26.26 0.45 -6.01
N VAL A 489 -26.14 -0.87 -6.15
CA VAL A 489 -25.87 -1.57 -7.42
C VAL A 489 -26.67 -2.88 -7.55
N PRO A 490 -28.01 -2.87 -7.29
CA PRO A 490 -28.82 -4.08 -7.23
C PRO A 490 -28.82 -4.87 -8.53
N GLU A 491 -28.78 -4.19 -9.69
CA GLU A 491 -28.75 -4.86 -11.00
C GLU A 491 -27.44 -5.63 -11.22
N LEU A 492 -26.30 -5.07 -10.83
CA LEU A 492 -24.99 -5.75 -10.89
C LEU A 492 -25.01 -6.99 -9.99
N LEU A 493 -25.38 -6.83 -8.71
CA LEU A 493 -25.33 -7.92 -7.73
C LEU A 493 -26.31 -9.07 -8.02
N SER A 494 -27.42 -8.80 -8.75
CA SER A 494 -28.37 -9.82 -9.19
C SER A 494 -28.03 -10.48 -10.53
N ALA A 495 -27.09 -9.94 -11.30
CA ALA A 495 -26.72 -10.45 -12.63
C ALA A 495 -26.08 -11.85 -12.56
N ARG A 496 -26.32 -12.67 -13.60
CA ARG A 496 -25.85 -14.06 -13.72
C ARG A 496 -25.10 -14.29 -15.01
#